data_d3fc84ee47d377d47fdda5b17c59c380
#
_entry.id   d3fc84ee47d377d47fdda5b17c59c380
#
_cell.length_a   1.000
_cell.length_b   1.000
_cell.length_c   1.000
_cell.angle_alpha   90.00
_cell.angle_beta   90.00
_cell.angle_gamma   90.00
#
_symmetry.space_group_name_H-M   'P 1'
#
loop_
_entity.id
_entity.type
_entity.pdbx_description
1 polymer ?
#
loop_
_entity_poly.entity_id
_entity_poly.type
_entity_poly.pdbx_seq_one_letter_code
_entity_poly.pdbx_strand_id
1 'polypeptide(L)'
;MTRLLLALLLVWSAQPALALDIKDPALAPVEETSKILGGVQAAPGAWPWIAALLYANDSNVFSAQFCSGVLIDKSWVLTAAHCVQGMSAQGIQVAVGAWDLTKFTGSRTPVRSIRIHPQFSSTSLYNDIALVELSVPSSIQPITLFSGESVDNTPPSLLGKLVTVLGWGVADSTTSWYYPEILRQVSLPVVADSTCNDIYINPVLPSQFCAGYWEGKDACEGDSGGPAVVQVDGHWVHAGIVSAGVSCQEYFGWYGKYTRTSAYLSFIRQYAPYVAVTGKIPAGGTLPAVNLLLLTP
;
A
#
# COMPACT_ATOMS: atom_id res chain seq x y z
N MET A 1 37.28 -32.78 -65.43
CA MET A 1 36.32 -33.13 -64.39
C MET A 1 36.19 -31.92 -63.48
N THR A 2 35.23 -31.03 -63.77
CA THR A 2 35.05 -29.74 -63.17
C THR A 2 33.79 -29.85 -62.27
N ARG A 3 33.94 -29.74 -60.98
CA ARG A 3 32.77 -29.72 -60.00
C ARG A 3 32.30 -28.28 -59.79
N LEU A 4 31.09 -28.01 -60.23
CA LEU A 4 30.37 -26.79 -59.97
C LEU A 4 29.82 -26.86 -58.53
N LEU A 5 30.19 -25.91 -57.68
CA LEU A 5 29.59 -25.66 -56.32
C LEU A 5 28.46 -24.64 -56.49
N LEU A 6 27.22 -25.08 -56.25
CA LEU A 6 26.05 -24.21 -56.20
C LEU A 6 25.96 -23.64 -54.77
N ALA A 7 26.15 -22.34 -54.63
CA ALA A 7 25.90 -21.62 -53.35
C ALA A 7 24.42 -21.23 -53.30
N LEU A 8 23.68 -21.82 -52.37
CA LEU A 8 22.32 -21.40 -52.02
C LEU A 8 22.38 -20.16 -51.08
N LEU A 9 21.98 -19.02 -51.62
CA LEU A 9 21.72 -17.82 -50.86
C LEU A 9 20.34 -17.93 -50.19
N LEU A 10 20.31 -18.15 -48.85
CA LEU A 10 19.13 -18.01 -48.04
C LEU A 10 18.84 -16.52 -47.79
N VAL A 11 17.85 -16.00 -48.51
CA VAL A 11 17.30 -14.66 -48.23
C VAL A 11 16.39 -14.76 -47.02
N TRP A 12 16.86 -14.24 -45.89
CA TRP A 12 16.06 -14.10 -44.66
C TRP A 12 15.21 -12.84 -44.80
N SER A 13 13.91 -12.99 -45.06
CA SER A 13 12.95 -11.91 -45.06
C SER A 13 12.64 -11.55 -43.60
N ALA A 14 13.15 -10.42 -43.14
CA ALA A 14 12.71 -9.81 -41.87
C ALA A 14 11.26 -9.32 -42.03
N GLN A 15 10.33 -9.96 -41.35
CA GLN A 15 8.97 -9.43 -41.18
C GLN A 15 9.01 -8.25 -40.22
N PRO A 16 8.32 -7.13 -40.50
CA PRO A 16 8.19 -6.05 -39.57
C PRO A 16 7.31 -6.51 -38.38
N ALA A 17 7.86 -6.38 -37.17
CA ALA A 17 7.08 -6.53 -35.94
C ALA A 17 5.97 -5.48 -35.95
N LEU A 18 4.72 -5.91 -35.95
CA LEU A 18 3.57 -5.06 -35.65
C LEU A 18 3.69 -4.58 -34.21
N ALA A 19 4.08 -3.33 -34.02
CA ALA A 19 3.96 -2.64 -32.76
C ALA A 19 2.46 -2.54 -32.44
N LEU A 20 2.01 -3.26 -31.43
CA LEU A 20 0.70 -3.03 -30.84
C LEU A 20 0.74 -1.66 -30.14
N ASP A 21 0.08 -0.68 -30.76
CA ASP A 21 -0.17 0.63 -30.16
C ASP A 21 -1.29 0.47 -29.12
N ILE A 22 -0.91 0.03 -27.92
CA ILE A 22 -1.83 -0.02 -26.78
C ILE A 22 -1.88 1.41 -26.21
N LYS A 23 -2.78 2.21 -26.74
CA LYS A 23 -3.21 3.45 -26.07
C LYS A 23 -4.07 3.06 -24.86
N ASP A 24 -3.42 2.83 -23.72
CA ASP A 24 -4.10 2.77 -22.44
C ASP A 24 -4.52 4.21 -22.07
N PRO A 25 -5.82 4.54 -21.98
CA PRO A 25 -6.30 5.87 -21.64
C PRO A 25 -5.91 6.30 -20.21
N ALA A 26 -5.36 5.40 -19.38
CA ALA A 26 -4.82 5.71 -18.07
C ALA A 26 -3.41 6.32 -18.10
N LEU A 27 -2.74 6.36 -19.28
CA LEU A 27 -1.38 6.86 -19.46
C LEU A 27 -1.33 8.18 -20.23
N ALA A 28 -2.33 9.06 -20.11
CA ALA A 28 -2.20 10.41 -20.62
C ALA A 28 -1.02 11.11 -19.89
N PRO A 29 -0.09 11.74 -20.63
CA PRO A 29 1.03 12.44 -20.00
C PRO A 29 0.47 13.62 -19.19
N VAL A 30 0.45 13.47 -17.86
CA VAL A 30 0.29 14.59 -16.93
C VAL A 30 1.65 15.25 -16.84
N GLU A 31 1.73 16.57 -17.07
CA GLU A 31 2.94 17.36 -16.89
C GLU A 31 3.62 17.02 -15.57
N GLU A 32 4.89 16.62 -15.66
CA GLU A 32 5.72 16.22 -14.53
C GLU A 32 5.97 17.41 -13.60
N THR A 33 5.21 17.46 -12.51
CA THR A 33 5.71 17.95 -11.24
C THR A 33 5.66 16.77 -10.25
N SER A 34 6.70 15.95 -10.32
CA SER A 34 6.84 14.72 -9.55
C SER A 34 7.18 15.05 -8.10
N LYS A 35 6.40 14.44 -7.14
CA LYS A 35 6.65 14.46 -5.67
C LYS A 35 5.57 13.67 -4.90
N ILE A 36 5.69 12.58 -4.49
CA ILE A 36 6.25 11.55 -3.58
C ILE A 36 7.58 11.32 -4.22
N LEU A 37 8.65 11.11 -3.54
CA LEU A 37 9.93 10.98 -4.25
C LEU A 37 9.73 10.08 -5.47
N GLY A 38 9.70 10.68 -6.67
CA GLY A 38 9.42 9.99 -7.93
C GLY A 38 8.02 9.41 -8.15
N GLY A 39 6.99 9.74 -7.34
CA GLY A 39 5.60 9.32 -7.54
C GLY A 39 4.74 10.36 -8.27
N VAL A 40 3.48 10.01 -8.55
CA VAL A 40 2.51 10.85 -9.24
C VAL A 40 1.29 11.13 -8.37
N GLN A 41 0.52 12.17 -8.70
CA GLN A 41 -0.78 12.38 -8.07
C GLN A 41 -1.71 11.19 -8.40
N ALA A 42 -2.43 10.70 -7.40
CA ALA A 42 -3.49 9.73 -7.62
C ALA A 42 -4.66 10.38 -8.36
N ALA A 43 -5.32 9.64 -9.24
CA ALA A 43 -6.55 10.11 -9.85
C ALA A 43 -7.67 10.28 -8.79
N PRO A 44 -8.56 11.28 -8.91
CA PRO A 44 -9.67 11.44 -7.99
C PRO A 44 -10.51 10.17 -7.89
N GLY A 45 -10.74 9.68 -6.65
CA GLY A 45 -11.56 8.50 -6.40
C GLY A 45 -10.93 7.15 -6.75
N ALA A 46 -9.67 7.11 -7.21
CA ALA A 46 -8.98 5.83 -7.52
C ALA A 46 -8.81 4.93 -6.29
N TRP A 47 -8.69 5.52 -5.11
CA TRP A 47 -8.37 4.83 -3.87
C TRP A 47 -9.40 5.14 -2.77
N PRO A 48 -10.66 4.70 -2.91
CA PRO A 48 -11.74 5.15 -2.02
C PRO A 48 -11.57 4.72 -0.56
N TRP A 49 -10.85 3.66 -0.30
CA TRP A 49 -10.59 3.09 1.02
C TRP A 49 -9.35 3.67 1.73
N ILE A 50 -8.62 4.62 1.09
CA ILE A 50 -7.52 5.32 1.78
C ILE A 50 -8.06 6.10 2.99
N ALA A 51 -7.31 6.14 4.07
CA ALA A 51 -7.69 6.87 5.26
C ALA A 51 -6.56 7.80 5.71
N ALA A 52 -6.91 9.03 6.06
CA ALA A 52 -6.02 9.96 6.76
C ALA A 52 -6.33 9.90 8.26
N LEU A 53 -5.30 9.72 9.09
CA LEU A 53 -5.38 9.82 10.54
C LEU A 53 -5.12 11.27 10.92
N LEU A 54 -6.03 11.86 11.69
CA LEU A 54 -6.09 13.29 11.98
C LEU A 54 -6.03 13.55 13.48
N TYR A 55 -5.28 14.55 13.92
CA TYR A 55 -5.43 15.08 15.26
C TYR A 55 -6.83 15.67 15.45
N ALA A 56 -7.53 15.22 16.49
CA ALA A 56 -8.92 15.64 16.74
C ALA A 56 -9.06 17.11 17.15
N ASN A 57 -8.01 17.71 17.71
CA ASN A 57 -7.97 19.10 18.17
C ASN A 57 -7.66 20.13 17.07
N ASP A 58 -7.29 19.71 15.87
CA ASP A 58 -7.12 20.57 14.72
C ASP A 58 -8.31 20.41 13.75
N SER A 59 -9.00 21.49 13.43
CA SER A 59 -10.17 21.48 12.56
C SER A 59 -9.81 21.41 11.06
N ASN A 60 -8.61 21.79 10.67
CA ASN A 60 -8.17 21.73 9.29
C ASN A 60 -7.66 20.32 8.98
N VAL A 61 -8.25 19.67 7.95
CA VAL A 61 -7.92 18.26 7.61
C VAL A 61 -6.48 18.10 7.16
N PHE A 62 -5.95 19.07 6.43
CA PHE A 62 -4.59 19.02 5.91
C PHE A 62 -3.55 19.13 7.03
N SER A 63 -3.66 20.13 7.90
CA SER A 63 -2.71 20.31 9.01
C SER A 63 -2.89 19.27 10.12
N ALA A 64 -4.09 18.71 10.24
CA ALA A 64 -4.39 17.66 11.22
C ALA A 64 -3.81 16.29 10.85
N GLN A 65 -3.52 16.04 9.57
CA GLN A 65 -3.04 14.74 9.11
C GLN A 65 -1.63 14.47 9.66
N PHE A 66 -1.46 13.32 10.32
CA PHE A 66 -0.17 12.91 10.87
C PHE A 66 0.29 11.53 10.40
N CYS A 67 -0.63 10.68 9.99
CA CYS A 67 -0.39 9.33 9.46
C CYS A 67 -1.49 8.97 8.45
N SER A 68 -1.26 7.86 7.76
CA SER A 68 -2.21 7.27 6.83
C SER A 68 -2.72 5.92 7.35
N GLY A 69 -3.73 5.38 6.70
CA GLY A 69 -4.27 4.06 6.99
C GLY A 69 -5.13 3.56 5.84
N VAL A 70 -5.77 2.43 6.04
CA VAL A 70 -6.64 1.80 5.04
C VAL A 70 -7.88 1.19 5.66
N LEU A 71 -9.05 1.45 5.08
CA LEU A 71 -10.31 0.85 5.51
C LEU A 71 -10.35 -0.63 5.07
N ILE A 72 -10.34 -1.55 6.03
CA ILE A 72 -10.35 -3.01 5.81
C ILE A 72 -11.69 -3.66 6.14
N ASP A 73 -12.50 -3.00 6.94
CA ASP A 73 -13.87 -3.33 7.29
C ASP A 73 -14.64 -2.02 7.47
N LYS A 74 -15.98 -2.04 7.42
CA LYS A 74 -16.76 -0.81 7.55
C LYS A 74 -16.46 -0.03 8.83
N SER A 75 -16.03 -0.70 9.89
CA SER A 75 -15.73 -0.11 11.19
C SER A 75 -14.24 -0.09 11.54
N TRP A 76 -13.37 -0.66 10.71
CA TRP A 76 -11.96 -0.82 11.05
C TRP A 76 -11.02 -0.27 10.00
N VAL A 77 -10.12 0.58 10.45
CA VAL A 77 -8.98 1.10 9.68
C VAL A 77 -7.71 0.43 10.19
N LEU A 78 -6.91 -0.10 9.27
CA LEU A 78 -5.60 -0.67 9.53
C LEU A 78 -4.53 0.41 9.32
N THR A 79 -3.58 0.49 10.26
CA THR A 79 -2.47 1.46 10.24
C THR A 79 -1.25 0.89 10.96
N ALA A 80 -0.16 1.64 11.05
CA ALA A 80 1.02 1.28 11.83
C ALA A 80 0.80 1.54 13.33
N ALA A 81 1.39 0.70 14.17
CA ALA A 81 1.32 0.84 15.62
C ALA A 81 2.03 2.12 16.10
N HIS A 82 3.17 2.47 15.48
CA HIS A 82 3.92 3.68 15.83
C HIS A 82 3.12 4.96 15.62
N CYS A 83 2.16 4.97 14.67
CA CYS A 83 1.27 6.11 14.44
C CYS A 83 0.35 6.42 15.63
N VAL A 84 -0.08 5.39 16.36
CA VAL A 84 -1.11 5.51 17.38
C VAL A 84 -0.63 5.16 18.80
N GLN A 85 0.64 4.78 18.94
CA GLN A 85 1.24 4.48 20.24
C GLN A 85 1.18 5.71 21.17
N GLY A 86 0.64 5.51 22.38
CA GLY A 86 0.49 6.57 23.38
C GLY A 86 -0.66 7.55 23.11
N MET A 87 -1.40 7.39 22.01
CA MET A 87 -2.55 8.22 21.69
C MET A 87 -3.85 7.67 22.32
N SER A 88 -4.72 8.56 22.74
CA SER A 88 -6.08 8.20 23.13
C SER A 88 -7.00 8.16 21.92
N ALA A 89 -8.06 7.36 21.99
CA ALA A 89 -9.07 7.31 20.93
C ALA A 89 -9.73 8.68 20.69
N GLN A 90 -9.93 9.47 21.74
CA GLN A 90 -10.51 10.82 21.66
C GLN A 90 -9.58 11.82 20.96
N GLY A 91 -8.27 11.55 20.93
CA GLY A 91 -7.27 12.40 20.28
C GLY A 91 -7.21 12.23 18.77
N ILE A 92 -7.92 11.24 18.20
CA ILE A 92 -7.84 10.88 16.78
C ILE A 92 -9.21 10.94 16.13
N GLN A 93 -9.22 11.45 14.89
CA GLN A 93 -10.31 11.30 13.95
C GLN A 93 -9.77 10.70 12.66
N VAL A 94 -10.64 10.11 11.85
CA VAL A 94 -10.29 9.47 10.57
C VAL A 94 -11.10 10.05 9.44
N ALA A 95 -10.43 10.46 8.35
CA ALA A 95 -11.06 10.83 7.09
C ALA A 95 -10.83 9.70 6.08
N VAL A 96 -11.89 8.94 5.76
CA VAL A 96 -11.82 7.86 4.77
C VAL A 96 -12.21 8.40 3.40
N GLY A 97 -11.46 8.03 2.36
CA GLY A 97 -11.73 8.40 0.98
C GLY A 97 -11.30 9.84 0.61
N ALA A 98 -10.47 10.47 1.44
CA ALA A 98 -9.89 11.76 1.12
C ALA A 98 -8.96 11.62 -0.10
N TRP A 99 -9.05 12.58 -1.03
CA TRP A 99 -8.13 12.71 -2.15
C TRP A 99 -7.36 14.04 -2.07
N ASP A 100 -8.04 15.14 -1.85
CA ASP A 100 -7.50 16.47 -1.58
C ASP A 100 -7.87 16.83 -0.14
N LEU A 101 -6.86 16.90 0.75
CA LEU A 101 -7.09 17.16 2.18
C LEU A 101 -7.60 18.58 2.45
N THR A 102 -7.31 19.54 1.56
CA THR A 102 -7.76 20.93 1.69
C THR A 102 -9.20 21.11 1.23
N LYS A 103 -9.70 20.20 0.38
CA LYS A 103 -11.07 20.23 -0.17
C LYS A 103 -11.93 19.08 0.33
N PHE A 104 -11.48 18.35 1.34
CA PHE A 104 -12.24 17.21 1.88
C PHE A 104 -13.51 17.69 2.58
N THR A 105 -14.65 17.30 2.03
CA THR A 105 -15.99 17.60 2.57
C THR A 105 -16.68 16.40 3.23
N GLY A 106 -15.99 15.25 3.28
CA GLY A 106 -16.47 14.05 3.93
C GLY A 106 -16.43 14.14 5.45
N SER A 107 -16.85 13.06 6.12
CA SER A 107 -16.88 13.00 7.57
C SER A 107 -15.49 12.76 8.15
N ARG A 108 -15.11 13.53 9.16
CA ARG A 108 -14.04 13.21 10.09
C ARG A 108 -14.65 12.33 11.20
N THR A 109 -14.52 11.03 11.06
CA THR A 109 -15.14 10.07 11.97
C THR A 109 -14.31 9.93 13.24
N PRO A 110 -14.89 10.16 14.45
CA PRO A 110 -14.22 9.90 15.71
C PRO A 110 -13.83 8.43 15.85
N VAL A 111 -12.78 8.18 16.61
CA VAL A 111 -12.30 6.83 16.93
C VAL A 111 -12.98 6.33 18.21
N ARG A 112 -13.47 5.09 18.19
CA ARG A 112 -14.04 4.39 19.36
C ARG A 112 -12.96 3.72 20.19
N SER A 113 -12.04 3.01 19.53
CA SER A 113 -10.95 2.29 20.18
C SER A 113 -9.75 2.12 19.28
N ILE A 114 -8.58 1.88 19.91
CA ILE A 114 -7.32 1.58 19.25
C ILE A 114 -6.84 0.21 19.72
N ARG A 115 -6.37 -0.63 18.82
CA ARG A 115 -5.83 -1.96 19.08
C ARG A 115 -4.44 -2.06 18.50
N ILE A 116 -3.42 -1.87 19.33
CA ILE A 116 -2.02 -2.04 18.96
C ILE A 116 -1.67 -3.52 19.12
N HIS A 117 -0.84 -4.05 18.22
CA HIS A 117 -0.35 -5.43 18.36
C HIS A 117 0.41 -5.59 19.70
N PRO A 118 0.10 -6.60 20.53
CA PRO A 118 0.63 -6.70 21.90
C PRO A 118 2.15 -6.86 21.97
N GLN A 119 2.78 -7.31 20.89
CA GLN A 119 4.23 -7.47 20.77
C GLN A 119 4.87 -6.35 19.92
N PHE A 120 4.20 -5.22 19.74
CA PHE A 120 4.81 -4.08 19.05
C PHE A 120 6.04 -3.59 19.82
N SER A 121 7.13 -3.35 19.09
CA SER A 121 8.38 -2.78 19.62
C SER A 121 8.66 -1.45 18.95
N SER A 122 8.60 -0.36 19.71
CA SER A 122 8.91 0.99 19.20
C SER A 122 10.38 1.18 18.84
N THR A 123 11.27 0.36 19.39
CA THR A 123 12.72 0.45 19.11
C THR A 123 13.10 -0.21 17.80
N SER A 124 12.52 -1.37 17.49
CA SER A 124 12.84 -2.14 16.29
C SER A 124 11.78 -2.01 15.18
N LEU A 125 10.62 -1.44 15.50
CA LEU A 125 9.41 -1.42 14.67
C LEU A 125 8.97 -2.82 14.23
N TYR A 126 9.21 -3.83 15.07
CA TYR A 126 8.66 -5.15 14.87
C TYR A 126 7.20 -5.19 15.33
N ASN A 127 6.37 -5.94 14.61
CA ASN A 127 4.93 -6.01 14.81
C ASN A 127 4.25 -4.62 14.75
N ASP A 128 4.71 -3.79 13.83
CA ASP A 128 4.22 -2.42 13.65
C ASP A 128 2.89 -2.41 12.90
N ILE A 129 1.84 -2.74 13.63
CA ILE A 129 0.46 -2.86 13.15
C ILE A 129 -0.52 -2.49 14.25
N ALA A 130 -1.54 -1.72 13.89
CA ALA A 130 -2.65 -1.37 14.75
C ALA A 130 -3.97 -1.30 13.97
N LEU A 131 -5.06 -1.47 14.70
CA LEU A 131 -6.43 -1.31 14.23
C LEU A 131 -7.06 -0.13 14.95
N VAL A 132 -7.74 0.73 14.20
CA VAL A 132 -8.49 1.88 14.68
C VAL A 132 -9.96 1.65 14.40
N GLU A 133 -10.78 1.56 15.46
CA GLU A 133 -12.23 1.36 15.35
C GLU A 133 -12.93 2.70 15.15
N LEU A 134 -13.66 2.82 14.06
CA LEU A 134 -14.51 4.00 13.80
C LEU A 134 -15.73 4.01 14.70
N SER A 135 -16.11 5.17 15.24
CA SER A 135 -17.33 5.31 16.07
C SER A 135 -18.62 5.14 15.25
N VAL A 136 -18.55 5.41 13.94
CA VAL A 136 -19.63 5.25 12.97
C VAL A 136 -19.07 4.46 11.78
N PRO A 137 -19.74 3.37 11.36
CA PRO A 137 -19.30 2.59 10.21
C PRO A 137 -19.26 3.44 8.92
N SER A 138 -18.22 3.25 8.12
CA SER A 138 -18.10 3.89 6.80
C SER A 138 -19.05 3.26 5.79
N SER A 139 -19.60 4.08 4.89
CA SER A 139 -20.34 3.61 3.71
C SER A 139 -19.42 3.16 2.57
N ILE A 140 -18.13 3.49 2.63
CA ILE A 140 -17.15 3.15 1.61
C ILE A 140 -16.87 1.64 1.66
N GLN A 141 -16.67 1.04 0.48
CA GLN A 141 -16.30 -0.36 0.34
C GLN A 141 -14.85 -0.55 0.84
N PRO A 142 -14.61 -1.42 1.83
CA PRO A 142 -13.26 -1.73 2.30
C PRO A 142 -12.43 -2.46 1.24
N ILE A 143 -11.10 -2.33 1.34
CA ILE A 143 -10.19 -3.11 0.51
C ILE A 143 -10.09 -4.56 1.00
N THR A 144 -9.87 -5.49 0.08
CA THR A 144 -9.54 -6.89 0.37
C THR A 144 -8.08 -7.01 0.83
N LEU A 145 -7.79 -7.83 1.81
CA LEU A 145 -6.44 -8.12 2.27
C LEU A 145 -5.79 -9.24 1.44
N PHE A 146 -4.49 -9.11 1.22
CA PHE A 146 -3.69 -10.16 0.59
C PHE A 146 -3.35 -11.26 1.61
N SER A 147 -3.73 -12.51 1.33
CA SER A 147 -3.49 -13.64 2.24
C SER A 147 -2.06 -14.18 2.18
N GLY A 148 -1.33 -13.86 1.13
CA GLY A 148 -0.06 -14.51 0.88
C GLY A 148 -0.17 -15.93 0.32
N GLU A 149 -1.37 -16.44 0.04
CA GLU A 149 -1.61 -17.78 -0.50
C GLU A 149 -1.86 -17.72 -2.00
N SER A 150 -1.23 -18.60 -2.77
CA SER A 150 -1.59 -18.83 -4.17
C SER A 150 -2.66 -19.92 -4.27
N VAL A 151 -3.38 -19.98 -5.41
CA VAL A 151 -4.39 -21.00 -5.67
C VAL A 151 -3.83 -22.43 -5.68
N ASP A 152 -2.52 -22.61 -5.82
CA ASP A 152 -1.81 -23.89 -5.86
C ASP A 152 -1.03 -24.21 -4.58
N ASN A 153 -1.28 -23.49 -3.47
CA ASN A 153 -0.62 -23.57 -2.18
C ASN A 153 0.89 -23.21 -2.19
N THR A 154 1.42 -22.70 -3.28
CA THR A 154 2.73 -22.04 -3.23
C THR A 154 2.53 -20.63 -2.67
N PRO A 155 3.31 -20.17 -1.66
CA PRO A 155 3.20 -18.80 -1.17
C PRO A 155 3.45 -17.84 -2.33
N PRO A 156 2.54 -16.93 -2.70
CA PRO A 156 2.90 -15.91 -3.68
C PRO A 156 3.93 -15.02 -3.02
N SER A 157 5.16 -15.17 -3.47
CA SER A 157 6.21 -14.24 -3.10
C SER A 157 5.85 -12.88 -3.66
N LEU A 158 5.92 -11.85 -2.84
CA LEU A 158 5.86 -10.46 -3.32
C LEU A 158 7.17 -10.07 -4.03
N LEU A 159 8.24 -10.84 -3.84
CA LEU A 159 9.56 -10.57 -4.43
C LEU A 159 9.46 -10.34 -5.94
N GLY A 160 10.02 -9.22 -6.41
CA GLY A 160 9.99 -8.79 -7.81
C GLY A 160 8.65 -8.26 -8.31
N LYS A 161 7.58 -8.28 -7.49
CA LYS A 161 6.31 -7.62 -7.81
C LYS A 161 6.40 -6.13 -7.52
N LEU A 162 5.62 -5.33 -8.25
CA LEU A 162 5.41 -3.93 -7.92
C LEU A 162 4.30 -3.83 -6.88
N VAL A 163 4.58 -3.13 -5.78
CA VAL A 163 3.57 -2.63 -4.85
C VAL A 163 3.37 -1.16 -5.09
N THR A 164 2.13 -0.70 -5.05
CA THR A 164 1.80 0.73 -5.12
C THR A 164 1.56 1.25 -3.71
N VAL A 165 2.32 2.26 -3.31
CA VAL A 165 2.23 2.91 -2.02
C VAL A 165 1.48 4.22 -2.17
N LEU A 166 0.63 4.54 -1.18
CA LEU A 166 -0.27 5.69 -1.22
C LEU A 166 -0.12 6.51 0.06
N GLY A 167 -0.15 7.84 -0.09
CA GLY A 167 -0.19 8.73 1.05
C GLY A 167 -0.03 10.22 0.71
N TRP A 168 0.10 11.03 1.75
CA TRP A 168 0.31 12.49 1.69
C TRP A 168 1.64 12.87 2.35
N GLY A 169 2.58 11.92 2.38
CA GLY A 169 3.91 12.15 2.93
C GLY A 169 4.74 13.12 2.12
N VAL A 170 5.87 13.54 2.71
CA VAL A 170 6.80 14.50 2.11
C VAL A 170 7.09 14.12 0.67
N ALA A 171 6.86 15.07 -0.20
CA ALA A 171 7.01 14.90 -1.64
C ALA A 171 8.27 15.56 -2.21
N ASP A 172 8.91 16.47 -1.46
CA ASP A 172 10.18 17.10 -1.79
C ASP A 172 10.99 17.30 -0.52
N SER A 173 12.13 16.64 -0.43
CA SER A 173 13.05 16.79 0.70
C SER A 173 14.28 17.63 0.38
N THR A 174 14.40 18.14 -0.86
CA THR A 174 15.62 18.82 -1.32
C THR A 174 15.68 20.30 -0.93
N THR A 175 14.56 20.99 -0.94
CA THR A 175 14.53 22.44 -0.72
C THR A 175 13.68 22.88 0.47
N SER A 176 12.60 22.15 0.73
CA SER A 176 11.71 22.33 1.89
C SER A 176 10.86 21.08 2.05
N TRP A 177 10.59 20.69 3.27
CA TRP A 177 9.68 19.57 3.57
C TRP A 177 8.28 19.95 3.11
N TYR A 178 7.98 19.58 1.86
CA TYR A 178 6.68 19.86 1.25
C TYR A 178 5.75 18.67 1.40
N TYR A 179 4.65 18.87 2.13
CA TYR A 179 3.56 17.91 2.21
C TYR A 179 2.52 18.22 1.14
N PRO A 180 2.16 17.24 0.29
CA PRO A 180 1.16 17.45 -0.76
C PRO A 180 -0.25 17.48 -0.18
N GLU A 181 -1.07 18.37 -0.71
CA GLU A 181 -2.51 18.45 -0.40
C GLU A 181 -3.28 17.28 -1.02
N ILE A 182 -2.83 16.84 -2.19
CA ILE A 182 -3.46 15.81 -3.02
C ILE A 182 -2.77 14.47 -2.81
N LEU A 183 -3.58 13.42 -2.62
CA LEU A 183 -3.11 12.04 -2.50
C LEU A 183 -2.17 11.67 -3.64
N ARG A 184 -1.08 11.02 -3.29
CA ARG A 184 -0.07 10.57 -4.24
C ARG A 184 0.07 9.05 -4.22
N GLN A 185 0.72 8.54 -5.26
CA GLN A 185 1.02 7.13 -5.42
C GLN A 185 2.39 6.92 -6.05
N VAL A 186 3.08 5.84 -5.63
CA VAL A 186 4.32 5.39 -6.24
C VAL A 186 4.32 3.87 -6.33
N SER A 187 4.81 3.33 -7.46
CA SER A 187 4.99 1.88 -7.62
C SER A 187 6.45 1.52 -7.38
N LEU A 188 6.68 0.60 -6.45
CA LEU A 188 7.98 0.19 -5.95
C LEU A 188 8.17 -1.32 -6.10
N PRO A 189 9.31 -1.81 -6.62
CA PRO A 189 9.60 -3.24 -6.65
C PRO A 189 9.88 -3.76 -5.24
N VAL A 190 9.29 -4.89 -4.90
CA VAL A 190 9.66 -5.63 -3.70
C VAL A 190 11.01 -6.30 -3.93
N VAL A 191 11.96 -6.04 -3.06
CA VAL A 191 13.34 -6.54 -3.14
C VAL A 191 13.59 -7.68 -2.15
N ALA A 192 14.71 -8.39 -2.32
CA ALA A 192 15.10 -9.45 -1.40
C ALA A 192 15.42 -8.89 0.00
N ASP A 193 15.10 -9.66 1.05
CA ASP A 193 15.37 -9.26 2.44
C ASP A 193 16.86 -9.00 2.68
N SER A 194 17.76 -9.73 1.97
CA SER A 194 19.21 -9.50 2.02
C SER A 194 19.58 -8.09 1.59
N THR A 195 18.97 -7.55 0.54
CA THR A 195 19.22 -6.18 0.06
C THR A 195 18.89 -5.14 1.14
N CYS A 196 17.81 -5.37 1.88
CA CYS A 196 17.43 -4.51 2.99
C CYS A 196 18.32 -4.68 4.23
N ASN A 197 18.71 -5.91 4.52
CA ASN A 197 19.53 -6.21 5.71
C ASN A 197 20.93 -5.58 5.64
N ASP A 198 21.41 -5.25 4.45
CA ASP A 198 22.68 -4.52 4.29
C ASP A 198 22.57 -3.05 4.73
N ILE A 199 21.34 -2.54 4.88
CA ILE A 199 21.06 -1.13 5.16
C ILE A 199 20.56 -0.92 6.58
N TYR A 200 19.73 -1.84 7.08
CA TYR A 200 19.06 -1.69 8.37
C TYR A 200 19.82 -2.42 9.48
N ILE A 201 19.99 -1.76 10.63
CA ILE A 201 20.56 -2.37 11.84
C ILE A 201 19.73 -3.56 12.31
N ASN A 202 18.41 -3.42 12.27
CA ASN A 202 17.48 -4.49 12.63
C ASN A 202 17.11 -5.28 11.36
N PRO A 203 17.34 -6.62 11.33
CA PRO A 203 17.03 -7.42 10.17
C PRO A 203 15.53 -7.41 9.81
N VAL A 204 15.25 -7.61 8.54
CA VAL A 204 13.88 -7.80 8.05
C VAL A 204 13.37 -9.16 8.53
N LEU A 205 12.23 -9.18 9.20
CA LEU A 205 11.57 -10.40 9.65
C LEU A 205 10.65 -10.97 8.55
N PRO A 206 10.29 -12.26 8.60
CA PRO A 206 9.29 -12.84 7.70
C PRO A 206 7.93 -12.10 7.71
N SER A 207 7.63 -11.39 8.81
CA SER A 207 6.45 -10.53 8.95
C SER A 207 6.60 -9.14 8.34
N GLN A 208 7.70 -8.90 7.64
CA GLN A 208 8.00 -7.64 6.93
C GLN A 208 8.41 -7.95 5.49
N PHE A 209 8.48 -6.93 4.67
CA PHE A 209 9.14 -6.95 3.36
C PHE A 209 9.71 -5.57 3.06
N CYS A 210 10.62 -5.51 2.10
CA CYS A 210 11.18 -4.27 1.61
C CYS A 210 10.76 -4.00 0.18
N ALA A 211 10.53 -2.71 -0.12
CA ALA A 211 10.32 -2.27 -1.48
C ALA A 211 10.96 -0.91 -1.70
N GLY A 212 11.42 -0.64 -2.91
CA GLY A 212 12.05 0.62 -3.26
C GLY A 212 12.95 0.50 -4.47
N TYR A 213 13.55 1.62 -4.84
CA TYR A 213 14.57 1.72 -5.88
C TYR A 213 15.87 2.24 -5.27
N TRP A 214 16.99 1.93 -5.94
CA TRP A 214 18.28 2.53 -5.58
C TRP A 214 18.29 4.06 -5.75
N GLU A 215 17.45 4.61 -6.61
CA GLU A 215 17.39 6.03 -6.93
C GLU A 215 15.97 6.59 -6.86
N GLY A 216 15.79 7.65 -6.08
CA GLY A 216 14.78 8.68 -6.26
C GLY A 216 13.29 8.30 -6.08
N LYS A 217 12.95 7.10 -5.55
CA LYS A 217 11.55 6.70 -5.33
C LYS A 217 11.39 5.96 -4.02
N ASP A 218 10.65 6.55 -3.09
CA ASP A 218 10.32 5.93 -1.80
C ASP A 218 9.06 6.55 -1.17
N ALA A 219 8.53 5.85 -0.14
CA ALA A 219 7.61 6.42 0.83
C ALA A 219 8.38 7.31 1.82
N CYS A 220 7.76 8.38 2.29
CA CYS A 220 8.41 9.33 3.16
C CYS A 220 7.59 9.65 4.42
N GLU A 221 8.07 10.59 5.25
CA GLU A 221 7.34 11.05 6.43
C GLU A 221 5.94 11.55 6.08
N GLY A 222 4.93 11.07 6.82
CA GLY A 222 3.52 11.32 6.54
C GLY A 222 2.82 10.19 5.76
N ASP A 223 3.56 9.29 5.09
CA ASP A 223 3.02 8.07 4.48
C ASP A 223 2.88 6.94 5.49
N SER A 224 3.49 7.06 6.66
CA SER A 224 3.45 6.10 7.77
C SER A 224 2.04 5.56 8.02
N GLY A 225 1.91 4.24 8.18
CA GLY A 225 0.62 3.57 8.35
C GLY A 225 -0.19 3.41 7.07
N GLY A 226 0.21 4.06 5.98
CA GLY A 226 -0.43 4.00 4.68
C GLY A 226 -0.29 2.63 4.00
N PRO A 227 -1.14 2.34 3.02
CA PRO A 227 -1.18 1.05 2.36
C PRO A 227 -0.11 0.90 1.28
N ALA A 228 0.50 -0.29 1.24
CA ALA A 228 1.15 -0.85 0.07
C ALA A 228 0.20 -1.89 -0.54
N VAL A 229 -0.23 -1.66 -1.77
CA VAL A 229 -1.21 -2.50 -2.47
C VAL A 229 -0.58 -3.20 -3.67
N VAL A 230 -1.10 -4.37 -4.02
CA VAL A 230 -0.67 -5.16 -5.17
C VAL A 230 -1.88 -5.58 -5.99
N GLN A 231 -1.70 -5.77 -7.29
CA GLN A 231 -2.75 -6.34 -8.13
C GLN A 231 -2.69 -7.87 -8.08
N VAL A 232 -3.85 -8.47 -7.82
CA VAL A 232 -4.09 -9.92 -7.90
C VAL A 232 -5.34 -10.11 -8.77
N ASP A 233 -5.20 -10.82 -9.88
CA ASP A 233 -6.29 -11.08 -10.84
C ASP A 233 -7.04 -9.79 -11.27
N GLY A 234 -6.30 -8.72 -11.51
CA GLY A 234 -6.85 -7.42 -11.91
C GLY A 234 -7.49 -6.58 -10.78
N HIS A 235 -7.45 -7.07 -9.55
CA HIS A 235 -8.00 -6.37 -8.38
C HIS A 235 -6.89 -5.88 -7.44
N TRP A 236 -7.05 -4.67 -6.91
CA TRP A 236 -6.15 -4.16 -5.89
C TRP A 236 -6.43 -4.81 -4.53
N VAL A 237 -5.38 -5.32 -3.89
CA VAL A 237 -5.44 -5.92 -2.55
C VAL A 237 -4.35 -5.32 -1.66
N HIS A 238 -4.63 -5.20 -0.38
CA HIS A 238 -3.71 -4.63 0.60
C HIS A 238 -2.67 -5.66 1.03
N ALA A 239 -1.40 -5.41 0.74
CA ALA A 239 -0.29 -6.34 1.00
C ALA A 239 0.59 -5.92 2.17
N GLY A 240 0.70 -4.62 2.46
CA GLY A 240 1.58 -4.13 3.52
C GLY A 240 1.24 -2.74 4.01
N ILE A 241 1.83 -2.39 5.16
CA ILE A 241 1.69 -1.12 5.85
C ILE A 241 3.04 -0.41 5.82
N VAL A 242 3.10 0.86 5.46
CA VAL A 242 4.31 1.69 5.54
C VAL A 242 4.75 1.77 7.00
N SER A 243 5.95 1.26 7.32
CA SER A 243 6.43 1.14 8.70
C SER A 243 7.70 1.93 8.97
N ALA A 244 8.73 1.75 8.16
CA ALA A 244 10.03 2.39 8.38
C ALA A 244 10.71 2.75 7.07
N GLY A 245 11.47 3.85 7.10
CA GLY A 245 12.45 4.23 6.08
C GLY A 245 13.70 4.74 6.76
N VAL A 246 14.85 4.73 6.09
CA VAL A 246 16.10 5.24 6.65
C VAL A 246 16.30 6.71 6.31
N SER A 247 15.88 7.14 5.14
CA SER A 247 15.97 8.52 4.67
C SER A 247 15.02 8.74 3.50
N CYS A 248 14.44 9.94 3.45
CA CYS A 248 13.69 10.41 2.30
C CYS A 248 14.54 11.33 1.39
N GLN A 249 15.85 11.18 1.39
CA GLN A 249 16.75 12.02 0.59
C GLN A 249 17.07 11.36 -0.75
N GLU A 250 17.07 12.17 -1.82
CA GLU A 250 17.21 11.73 -3.22
C GLU A 250 18.52 10.99 -3.55
N TYR A 251 19.53 11.04 -2.68
CA TYR A 251 20.90 10.65 -3.05
C TYR A 251 21.33 9.25 -2.67
N PHE A 252 20.52 8.49 -1.93
CA PHE A 252 20.89 7.14 -1.50
C PHE A 252 19.68 6.21 -1.61
N GLY A 253 19.82 5.16 -2.37
CA GLY A 253 18.80 4.12 -2.56
C GLY A 253 18.46 3.40 -1.29
N TRP A 254 17.48 3.91 -0.59
CA TRP A 254 16.98 3.32 0.63
C TRP A 254 15.65 2.64 0.36
N TYR A 255 15.58 1.38 0.72
CA TYR A 255 14.36 0.61 0.57
C TYR A 255 13.49 0.79 1.82
N GLY A 256 12.23 1.19 1.66
CA GLY A 256 11.27 1.23 2.76
C GLY A 256 10.98 -0.17 3.30
N LYS A 257 10.77 -0.30 4.63
CA LYS A 257 10.25 -1.50 5.28
C LYS A 257 8.74 -1.40 5.48
N TYR A 258 8.06 -2.49 5.16
CA TYR A 258 6.60 -2.60 5.23
C TYR A 258 6.21 -3.76 6.13
N THR A 259 5.23 -3.56 7.02
CA THR A 259 4.63 -4.66 7.77
C THR A 259 3.79 -5.50 6.83
N ARG A 260 4.09 -6.79 6.72
CA ARG A 260 3.41 -7.74 5.81
C ARG A 260 2.03 -8.12 6.35
N THR A 261 0.95 -7.68 5.71
CA THR A 261 -0.43 -7.89 6.17
C THR A 261 -0.78 -9.36 6.39
N SER A 262 -0.35 -10.25 5.49
CA SER A 262 -0.65 -11.68 5.58
C SER A 262 -0.11 -12.35 6.85
N ALA A 263 0.95 -11.81 7.44
CA ALA A 263 1.51 -12.32 8.70
C ALA A 263 0.62 -12.03 9.93
N TYR A 264 -0.30 -11.08 9.80
CA TYR A 264 -1.12 -10.60 10.93
C TYR A 264 -2.62 -10.85 10.75
N LEU A 265 -3.03 -11.72 9.84
CA LEU A 265 -4.45 -11.99 9.60
C LEU A 265 -5.17 -12.52 10.86
N SER A 266 -4.49 -13.29 11.71
CA SER A 266 -5.05 -13.75 12.97
C SER A 266 -5.30 -12.61 13.95
N PHE A 267 -4.36 -11.66 14.07
CA PHE A 267 -4.54 -10.45 14.88
C PHE A 267 -5.68 -9.58 14.34
N ILE A 268 -5.73 -9.35 13.04
CA ILE A 268 -6.78 -8.55 12.40
C ILE A 268 -8.16 -9.16 12.66
N ARG A 269 -8.31 -10.49 12.47
CA ARG A 269 -9.58 -11.19 12.62
C ARG A 269 -10.11 -11.26 14.05
N GLN A 270 -9.28 -11.03 15.07
CA GLN A 270 -9.76 -10.89 16.45
C GLN A 270 -10.73 -9.70 16.59
N TYR A 271 -10.58 -8.66 15.79
CA TYR A 271 -11.37 -7.43 15.87
C TYR A 271 -12.26 -7.22 14.64
N ALA A 272 -11.79 -7.61 13.47
CA ALA A 272 -12.50 -7.54 12.20
C ALA A 272 -12.69 -8.96 11.61
N PRO A 273 -13.56 -9.80 12.20
CA PRO A 273 -13.67 -11.22 11.84
C PRO A 273 -14.15 -11.47 10.41
N TYR A 274 -14.84 -10.51 9.82
CA TYR A 274 -15.43 -10.61 8.47
C TYR A 274 -14.62 -9.90 7.38
N VAL A 275 -13.38 -9.48 7.69
CA VAL A 275 -12.51 -8.84 6.71
C VAL A 275 -12.33 -9.73 5.48
N ALA A 276 -12.48 -9.16 4.29
CA ALA A 276 -12.27 -9.86 3.04
C ALA A 276 -10.78 -10.16 2.84
N VAL A 277 -10.45 -11.39 2.48
CA VAL A 277 -9.08 -11.86 2.26
C VAL A 277 -9.04 -12.63 0.96
N THR A 278 -8.02 -12.41 0.12
CA THR A 278 -7.76 -13.24 -1.06
C THR A 278 -7.29 -14.63 -0.62
N GLY A 279 -7.75 -15.69 -1.29
CA GLY A 279 -7.41 -17.07 -0.95
C GLY A 279 -8.61 -17.88 -0.49
N LYS A 280 -8.45 -19.20 -0.28
CA LYS A 280 -9.54 -20.08 0.14
C LYS A 280 -10.07 -19.68 1.51
N ILE A 281 -11.38 -19.58 1.64
CA ILE A 281 -12.04 -19.62 2.95
C ILE A 281 -11.64 -20.94 3.61
N PRO A 282 -11.13 -20.93 4.87
CA PRO A 282 -10.81 -22.18 5.55
C PRO A 282 -12.02 -23.13 5.50
N ALA A 283 -11.80 -24.36 5.08
CA ALA A 283 -12.85 -25.40 5.13
C ALA A 283 -13.25 -25.58 6.60
N GLY A 284 -14.42 -25.07 6.99
CA GLY A 284 -14.93 -25.14 8.37
C GLY A 284 -15.57 -23.87 8.91
N GLY A 285 -15.43 -22.74 8.24
CA GLY A 285 -16.18 -21.53 8.58
C GLY A 285 -17.57 -21.58 7.96
N THR A 286 -18.58 -21.90 8.75
CA THR A 286 -19.98 -21.63 8.37
C THR A 286 -20.12 -20.11 8.26
N LEU A 287 -20.27 -19.61 7.02
CA LEU A 287 -20.65 -18.21 6.80
C LEU A 287 -21.99 -17.98 7.52
N PRO A 288 -22.12 -16.93 8.34
CA PRO A 288 -23.43 -16.51 8.83
C PRO A 288 -24.34 -16.27 7.62
N ALA A 289 -25.58 -16.73 7.68
CA ALA A 289 -26.56 -16.69 6.57
C ALA A 289 -26.81 -15.28 5.97
N VAL A 290 -26.30 -14.22 6.61
CA VAL A 290 -26.41 -12.83 6.17
C VAL A 290 -25.55 -12.50 4.92
N ASN A 291 -24.50 -13.28 4.65
CA ASN A 291 -23.62 -13.02 3.49
C ASN A 291 -24.04 -13.70 2.18
N LEU A 292 -25.04 -14.59 2.23
CA LEU A 292 -25.53 -15.29 1.03
C LEU A 292 -26.48 -14.43 0.16
N LEU A 293 -27.00 -13.32 0.71
CA LEU A 293 -27.92 -12.41 0.01
C LEU A 293 -27.25 -11.36 -0.88
N LEU A 294 -25.91 -11.26 -0.85
CA LEU A 294 -25.15 -10.30 -1.65
C LEU A 294 -24.44 -10.93 -2.87
N LEU A 295 -24.67 -12.20 -3.15
CA LEU A 295 -24.03 -12.93 -4.26
C LEU A 295 -25.04 -13.45 -5.32
N THR A 296 -26.25 -12.94 -5.36
CA THR A 296 -27.18 -13.19 -6.49
C THR A 296 -27.16 -11.99 -7.43
N PRO A 297 -27.11 -12.24 -8.77
CA PRO A 297 -26.89 -11.23 -9.80
C PRO A 297 -28.00 -10.20 -9.91
#